data_ba75896f988f4062599ebab3d10013b6
#
_entry.id   ba75896f988f4062599ebab3d10013b6
#
_cell.length_a   1.000
_cell.length_b   1.000
_cell.length_c   1.000
_cell.angle_alpha   90.00
_cell.angle_beta   90.00
_cell.angle_gamma   90.00
#
_symmetry.space_group_name_H-M   'P 1'
#
loop_
_entity.id
_entity.type
_entity.pdbx_description
1 polymer ?
#
loop_
_entity_poly.entity_id
_entity_poly.type
_entity_poly.pdbx_seq_one_letter_code
_entity_poly.pdbx_strand_id
1 'polypeptide(L)'
;MAIGANGSTFRGGSIVENKIKSISKDSHEIIFTVPRSGWESWYLLSSDRHHDNAHTNWEMEKKHLDQAIKREAGILDFGDLFCAMQGKWDKRSDTSQCRPEHQQGRYLDSLVATAHEFYEPYAKNWLFMSPGNHETSITKRHETDLTERFAESMGRSINGNPLVGAYSGYIRFRAIREDGISFGSLILFYHHGYGGGGPVTRGVIQTNRMSVYLPDPQIVVSGHTHDSWVVPV
;
A
#
# COMPACT_ATOMS: atom_id res chain seq x y z
N MET A 1 6.93 -8.96 2.22
CA MET A 1 7.52 -10.31 2.26
C MET A 1 7.34 -10.95 0.89
N ALA A 2 8.41 -11.38 0.22
CA ALA A 2 8.30 -12.05 -1.07
C ALA A 2 8.28 -13.55 -0.83
N ILE A 3 7.20 -14.22 -1.19
CA ILE A 3 7.13 -15.69 -1.18
C ILE A 3 7.52 -16.15 -2.58
N GLY A 4 8.73 -16.66 -2.75
CA GLY A 4 9.22 -17.22 -3.99
C GLY A 4 10.05 -18.46 -3.73
N ALA A 5 9.60 -19.59 -4.25
CA ALA A 5 10.38 -20.81 -4.32
C ALA A 5 10.88 -21.02 -5.77
N ASN A 6 12.17 -21.28 -5.90
CA ASN A 6 12.93 -21.76 -7.05
C ASN A 6 13.44 -20.72 -8.05
N GLY A 7 14.79 -20.71 -8.16
CA GLY A 7 15.55 -19.91 -9.10
C GLY A 7 15.30 -20.30 -10.56
N SER A 8 14.60 -19.44 -11.29
CA SER A 8 14.56 -19.42 -12.74
C SER A 8 15.03 -18.07 -13.24
N THR A 9 15.92 -18.09 -14.22
CA THR A 9 16.42 -16.92 -14.93
C THR A 9 15.29 -16.23 -15.68
N PHE A 10 14.98 -14.97 -15.29
CA PHE A 10 13.99 -14.14 -15.95
C PHE A 10 14.41 -13.84 -17.41
N ARG A 11 13.60 -14.24 -18.35
CA ARG A 11 13.65 -13.73 -19.73
C ARG A 11 12.58 -12.68 -19.88
N GLY A 12 12.95 -11.51 -20.38
CA GLY A 12 12.09 -10.35 -20.55
C GLY A 12 10.76 -10.70 -21.24
N GLY A 13 9.67 -10.48 -20.53
CA GLY A 13 8.31 -10.52 -21.04
C GLY A 13 7.81 -9.08 -21.20
N SER A 14 6.96 -8.84 -22.19
CA SER A 14 6.28 -7.57 -22.39
C SER A 14 5.63 -7.08 -21.09
N ILE A 15 5.76 -5.79 -20.81
CA ILE A 15 5.09 -5.13 -19.69
C ILE A 15 3.60 -5.47 -19.78
N VAL A 16 3.12 -6.31 -18.86
CA VAL A 16 1.69 -6.60 -18.75
C VAL A 16 1.05 -5.43 -18.05
N GLU A 17 0.25 -4.69 -18.78
CA GLU A 17 -0.45 -3.51 -18.29
C GLU A 17 -1.50 -3.97 -17.26
N ASN A 18 -1.22 -3.74 -15.97
CA ASN A 18 -2.21 -3.87 -14.91
C ASN A 18 -3.23 -2.74 -15.05
N LYS A 19 -4.51 -3.08 -15.28
CA LYS A 19 -5.60 -2.11 -15.27
C LYS A 19 -6.28 -2.17 -13.91
N ILE A 20 -6.19 -1.09 -13.16
CA ILE A 20 -6.93 -0.96 -11.90
C ILE A 20 -8.19 -0.12 -12.13
N LYS A 21 -9.29 -0.52 -11.53
CA LYS A 21 -10.55 0.24 -11.52
C LYS A 21 -11.23 0.15 -10.17
N SER A 22 -11.91 1.21 -9.78
CA SER A 22 -12.83 1.21 -8.65
C SER A 22 -14.19 0.68 -9.08
N ILE A 23 -14.76 -0.21 -8.27
CA ILE A 23 -16.17 -0.64 -8.38
C ILE A 23 -17.00 0.17 -7.38
N SER A 24 -16.48 0.36 -6.17
CA SER A 24 -17.00 1.23 -5.13
C SER A 24 -15.83 1.79 -4.34
N LYS A 25 -16.07 2.58 -3.28
CA LYS A 25 -15.03 3.15 -2.43
C LYS A 25 -14.18 2.09 -1.72
N ASP A 26 -14.75 0.91 -1.48
CA ASP A 26 -14.14 -0.20 -0.74
C ASP A 26 -13.97 -1.47 -1.57
N SER A 27 -14.27 -1.42 -2.87
CA SER A 27 -14.19 -2.58 -3.76
C SER A 27 -13.52 -2.19 -5.07
N HIS A 28 -12.43 -2.87 -5.38
CA HIS A 28 -11.57 -2.55 -6.52
C HIS A 28 -11.24 -3.81 -7.31
N GLU A 29 -10.82 -3.63 -8.56
CA GLU A 29 -10.41 -4.73 -9.43
C GLU A 29 -9.09 -4.39 -10.11
N ILE A 30 -8.13 -5.31 -10.04
CA ILE A 30 -6.91 -5.30 -10.83
C ILE A 30 -7.06 -6.37 -11.90
N ILE A 31 -7.02 -5.94 -13.17
CA ILE A 31 -7.12 -6.81 -14.33
C ILE A 31 -5.74 -6.91 -14.98
N PHE A 32 -5.28 -8.12 -15.23
CA PHE A 32 -4.03 -8.36 -15.94
C PHE A 32 -4.17 -9.44 -16.98
N THR A 33 -3.46 -9.28 -18.10
CA THR A 33 -3.45 -10.25 -19.18
C THR A 33 -2.34 -11.27 -18.95
N VAL A 34 -2.66 -12.55 -19.04
CA VAL A 34 -1.72 -13.64 -18.93
C VAL A 34 -1.29 -14.08 -20.33
N PRO A 35 -0.06 -13.79 -20.74
CA PRO A 35 0.39 -14.05 -22.12
C PRO A 35 0.70 -15.52 -22.38
N ARG A 36 0.98 -16.32 -21.35
CA ARG A 36 1.35 -17.74 -21.50
C ARG A 36 1.20 -18.52 -20.18
N SER A 37 1.19 -19.83 -20.29
CA SER A 37 1.28 -20.73 -19.12
C SER A 37 2.59 -20.52 -18.36
N GLY A 38 2.53 -20.60 -17.02
CA GLY A 38 3.66 -20.39 -16.12
C GLY A 38 4.10 -18.92 -16.00
N TRP A 39 3.28 -17.97 -16.45
CA TRP A 39 3.52 -16.54 -16.21
C TRP A 39 3.18 -16.17 -14.78
N GLU A 40 3.95 -15.24 -14.20
CA GLU A 40 3.80 -14.76 -12.83
C GLU A 40 3.57 -13.25 -12.83
N SER A 41 2.64 -12.78 -11.99
CA SER A 41 2.46 -11.38 -11.66
C SER A 41 2.91 -11.11 -10.23
N TRP A 42 3.65 -10.03 -10.04
CA TRP A 42 4.22 -9.68 -8.75
C TRP A 42 3.55 -8.44 -8.19
N TYR A 43 3.33 -8.44 -6.88
CA TYR A 43 2.80 -7.29 -6.16
C TYR A 43 3.58 -7.07 -4.87
N LEU A 44 3.97 -5.83 -4.61
CA LEU A 44 4.48 -5.40 -3.32
C LEU A 44 3.31 -4.97 -2.45
N LEU A 45 3.05 -5.72 -1.39
CA LEU A 45 2.07 -5.36 -0.37
C LEU A 45 2.80 -4.67 0.77
N SER A 46 2.38 -3.47 1.12
CA SER A 46 3.04 -2.65 2.14
C SER A 46 2.02 -1.89 3.00
N SER A 47 2.46 -1.51 4.17
CA SER A 47 1.72 -0.70 5.15
C SER A 47 2.70 -0.08 6.12
N ASP A 48 2.28 0.90 6.90
CA ASP A 48 3.01 1.46 8.05
C ASP A 48 4.42 1.97 7.69
N ARG A 49 4.52 2.71 6.59
CA ARG A 49 5.79 3.29 6.13
C ARG A 49 6.25 4.45 7.00
N HIS A 50 5.30 5.23 7.50
CA HIS A 50 5.57 6.43 8.32
C HIS A 50 6.67 7.30 7.74
N HIS A 51 6.61 7.57 6.44
CA HIS A 51 7.68 8.15 5.63
C HIS A 51 8.27 9.43 6.19
N ASP A 52 7.46 10.26 6.83
CA ASP A 52 7.85 11.54 7.41
C ASP A 52 8.49 11.43 8.82
N ASN A 53 8.53 10.24 9.41
CA ASN A 53 9.15 10.04 10.71
C ASN A 53 10.69 10.02 10.59
N ALA A 54 11.38 10.65 11.54
CA ALA A 54 12.84 10.71 11.55
C ALA A 54 13.51 9.32 11.72
N HIS A 55 12.79 8.33 12.26
CA HIS A 55 13.27 6.98 12.49
C HIS A 55 12.89 5.97 11.39
N THR A 56 12.28 6.42 10.32
CA THR A 56 11.93 5.55 9.19
C THR A 56 13.18 4.93 8.57
N ASN A 57 13.11 3.63 8.31
CA ASN A 57 14.20 2.91 7.64
C ASN A 57 14.08 3.04 6.12
N TRP A 58 14.50 4.21 5.59
CA TRP A 58 14.42 4.53 4.16
C TRP A 58 15.27 3.62 3.28
N GLU A 59 16.38 3.08 3.80
CA GLU A 59 17.21 2.15 3.04
C GLU A 59 16.45 0.84 2.76
N MET A 60 15.78 0.30 3.78
CA MET A 60 14.94 -0.89 3.63
C MET A 60 13.75 -0.61 2.71
N GLU A 61 13.09 0.53 2.90
CA GLU A 61 11.98 0.95 2.06
C GLU A 61 12.40 1.05 0.59
N LYS A 62 13.47 1.78 0.31
CA LYS A 62 14.03 1.90 -1.03
C LYS A 62 14.38 0.54 -1.63
N LYS A 63 15.01 -0.35 -0.86
CA LYS A 63 15.34 -1.71 -1.31
C LYS A 63 14.10 -2.49 -1.75
N HIS A 64 12.98 -2.39 -1.01
CA HIS A 64 11.74 -3.06 -1.38
C HIS A 64 11.12 -2.47 -2.65
N LEU A 65 11.13 -1.14 -2.78
CA LEU A 65 10.65 -0.43 -3.97
C LEU A 65 11.50 -0.77 -5.21
N ASP A 66 12.83 -0.76 -5.09
CA ASP A 66 13.75 -1.15 -6.17
C ASP A 66 13.52 -2.60 -6.60
N GLN A 67 13.21 -3.51 -5.66
CA GLN A 67 12.83 -4.88 -5.99
C GLN A 67 11.49 -4.94 -6.73
N ALA A 68 10.52 -4.10 -6.36
CA ALA A 68 9.25 -4.02 -7.06
C ALA A 68 9.46 -3.58 -8.51
N ILE A 69 10.24 -2.54 -8.75
CA ILE A 69 10.60 -2.10 -10.11
C ILE A 69 11.28 -3.22 -10.89
N LYS A 70 12.30 -3.86 -10.30
CA LYS A 70 13.05 -4.96 -10.96
C LYS A 70 12.16 -6.14 -11.36
N ARG A 71 11.06 -6.36 -10.63
CA ARG A 71 10.10 -7.44 -10.88
C ARG A 71 8.88 -6.98 -11.68
N GLU A 72 8.84 -5.72 -12.11
CA GLU A 72 7.67 -5.10 -12.74
C GLU A 72 6.40 -5.27 -11.87
N ALA A 73 6.58 -5.27 -10.54
CA ALA A 73 5.52 -5.50 -9.57
C ALA A 73 4.61 -4.27 -9.43
N GLY A 74 3.31 -4.50 -9.28
CA GLY A 74 2.39 -3.47 -8.80
C GLY A 74 2.61 -3.17 -7.32
N ILE A 75 2.56 -1.90 -6.91
CA ILE A 75 2.70 -1.49 -5.51
C ILE A 75 1.31 -1.19 -4.94
N LEU A 76 0.98 -1.84 -3.82
CA LEU A 76 -0.26 -1.66 -3.08
C LEU A 76 0.10 -1.27 -1.64
N ASP A 77 -0.38 -0.12 -1.19
CA ASP A 77 -0.14 0.40 0.15
C ASP A 77 -1.43 0.44 0.97
N PHE A 78 -1.39 -0.08 2.19
CA PHE A 78 -2.56 -0.31 3.04
C PHE A 78 -2.56 0.59 4.30
N GLY A 79 -2.10 1.82 4.14
CA GLY A 79 -2.24 2.88 5.13
C GLY A 79 -1.03 3.13 6.02
N ASP A 80 -1.12 4.24 6.73
CA ASP A 80 -0.04 4.82 7.53
C ASP A 80 1.25 5.02 6.72
N LEU A 81 1.07 5.50 5.46
CA LEU A 81 2.19 6.01 4.67
C LEU A 81 2.82 7.21 5.38
N PHE A 82 1.99 8.07 5.97
CA PHE A 82 2.41 9.22 6.77
C PHE A 82 2.25 8.96 8.27
N CYS A 83 3.24 9.37 9.05
CA CYS A 83 3.10 9.52 10.49
C CYS A 83 2.19 10.70 10.84
N ALA A 84 2.43 11.86 10.24
CA ALA A 84 1.64 13.08 10.31
C ALA A 84 1.30 13.56 11.75
N MET A 85 2.08 13.15 12.76
CA MET A 85 1.79 13.39 14.18
C MET A 85 2.39 14.69 14.73
N GLN A 86 3.25 15.37 13.95
CA GLN A 86 4.00 16.52 14.43
C GLN A 86 3.30 17.87 14.13
N GLY A 87 2.04 17.79 13.68
CA GLY A 87 1.23 18.96 13.40
C GLY A 87 0.85 19.72 14.68
N LYS A 88 0.65 21.04 14.53
CA LYS A 88 0.40 22.00 15.61
C LYS A 88 -0.71 21.60 16.60
N TRP A 89 -1.68 20.82 16.15
CA TRP A 89 -2.86 20.44 16.94
C TRP A 89 -2.85 19.00 17.45
N ASP A 90 -1.82 18.21 17.12
CA ASP A 90 -1.71 16.87 17.66
C ASP A 90 -1.12 16.92 19.08
N LYS A 91 -1.86 16.39 20.06
CA LYS A 91 -1.42 16.33 21.46
C LYS A 91 -0.20 15.44 21.69
N ARG A 92 0.11 14.57 20.71
CA ARG A 92 1.26 13.66 20.73
C ARG A 92 2.48 14.26 20.01
N SER A 93 2.35 15.51 19.56
CA SER A 93 3.42 16.19 18.83
C SER A 93 4.70 16.23 19.63
N ASP A 94 5.77 15.70 19.04
CA ASP A 94 7.12 15.74 19.55
C ASP A 94 8.06 16.20 18.42
N THR A 95 8.52 17.43 18.51
CA THR A 95 9.36 18.04 17.49
C THR A 95 10.68 17.29 17.26
N SER A 96 11.14 16.48 18.23
CA SER A 96 12.33 15.63 18.06
C SER A 96 12.11 14.51 17.04
N GLN A 97 10.86 14.14 16.79
CA GLN A 97 10.46 13.13 15.80
C GLN A 97 10.22 13.72 14.42
N CYS A 98 10.25 15.05 14.31
CA CYS A 98 10.01 15.75 13.06
C CYS A 98 11.32 15.95 12.29
N ARG A 99 11.34 15.54 11.03
CA ARG A 99 12.47 15.81 10.13
C ARG A 99 12.66 17.33 9.95
N PRO A 100 13.91 17.81 9.84
CA PRO A 100 14.17 19.27 9.72
C PRO A 100 13.40 19.94 8.59
N GLU A 101 13.26 19.29 7.44
CA GLU A 101 12.54 19.81 6.29
C GLU A 101 11.02 19.96 6.51
N HIS A 102 10.47 19.29 7.52
CA HIS A 102 9.06 19.38 7.90
C HIS A 102 8.79 20.39 9.01
N GLN A 103 9.83 20.95 9.63
CA GLN A 103 9.71 21.97 10.69
C GLN A 103 9.37 23.35 10.10
N GLN A 104 8.27 23.42 9.35
CA GLN A 104 7.82 24.60 8.64
C GLN A 104 6.37 24.93 8.98
N GLY A 105 5.95 26.17 8.70
CA GLY A 105 4.57 26.59 8.85
C GLY A 105 3.56 25.88 7.95
N ARG A 106 4.03 25.10 6.97
CA ARG A 106 3.24 24.29 6.03
C ARG A 106 3.52 22.80 6.20
N TYR A 107 3.42 22.32 7.43
CA TYR A 107 3.78 20.95 7.79
C TYR A 107 3.17 19.89 6.87
N LEU A 108 1.83 19.84 6.75
CA LEU A 108 1.16 18.81 5.93
C LEU A 108 1.50 18.89 4.43
N ASP A 109 1.72 20.11 3.91
CA ASP A 109 2.15 20.30 2.52
C ASP A 109 3.58 19.79 2.30
N SER A 110 4.46 19.99 3.29
CA SER A 110 5.83 19.49 3.22
C SER A 110 5.91 17.98 3.26
N LEU A 111 5.01 17.31 3.99
CA LEU A 111 4.93 15.84 4.00
C LEU A 111 4.63 15.30 2.60
N VAL A 112 3.62 15.85 1.94
CA VAL A 112 3.24 15.41 0.58
C VAL A 112 4.35 15.70 -0.42
N ALA A 113 5.01 16.87 -0.30
CA ALA A 113 6.08 17.26 -1.22
C ALA A 113 7.30 16.33 -1.12
N THR A 114 7.78 16.07 0.10
CA THR A 114 8.95 15.19 0.31
C THR A 114 8.65 13.73 -0.01
N ALA A 115 7.44 13.26 0.28
CA ALA A 115 6.99 11.94 -0.13
C ALA A 115 6.94 11.83 -1.66
N HIS A 116 6.39 12.83 -2.36
CA HIS A 116 6.39 12.86 -3.82
C HIS A 116 7.81 12.74 -4.37
N GLU A 117 8.74 13.56 -3.90
CA GLU A 117 10.14 13.53 -4.34
C GLU A 117 10.78 12.15 -4.18
N PHE A 118 10.51 11.48 -3.07
CA PHE A 118 11.05 10.15 -2.79
C PHE A 118 10.40 9.05 -3.64
N TYR A 119 9.07 9.10 -3.82
CA TYR A 119 8.31 8.02 -4.47
C TYR A 119 8.08 8.22 -5.97
N GLU A 120 8.35 9.39 -6.53
CA GLU A 120 8.15 9.68 -7.97
C GLU A 120 8.80 8.64 -8.89
N PRO A 121 10.03 8.14 -8.63
CA PRO A 121 10.64 7.10 -9.47
C PRO A 121 9.84 5.80 -9.55
N TYR A 122 8.95 5.57 -8.59
CA TYR A 122 8.12 4.37 -8.45
C TYR A 122 6.66 4.59 -8.87
N ALA A 123 6.28 5.80 -9.24
CA ALA A 123 4.90 6.20 -9.49
C ALA A 123 4.20 5.30 -10.50
N LYS A 124 4.89 4.91 -11.58
CA LYS A 124 4.36 4.04 -12.64
C LYS A 124 3.89 2.67 -12.14
N ASN A 125 4.51 2.16 -11.08
CA ASN A 125 4.18 0.87 -10.49
C ASN A 125 3.17 0.98 -9.35
N TRP A 126 2.88 2.20 -8.88
CA TRP A 126 1.96 2.41 -7.76
C TRP A 126 0.52 2.34 -8.22
N LEU A 127 -0.16 1.25 -7.89
CA LEU A 127 -1.52 0.97 -8.35
C LEU A 127 -2.58 1.43 -7.35
N PHE A 128 -2.31 1.26 -6.05
CA PHE A 128 -3.32 1.41 -5.02
C PHE A 128 -2.71 1.94 -3.73
N MET A 129 -3.49 2.77 -3.02
CA MET A 129 -3.23 3.17 -1.65
C MET A 129 -4.52 3.34 -0.87
N SER A 130 -4.46 3.12 0.43
CA SER A 130 -5.56 3.36 1.35
C SER A 130 -5.09 4.17 2.55
N PRO A 131 -5.99 4.91 3.24
CA PRO A 131 -5.62 5.61 4.45
C PRO A 131 -5.50 4.64 5.63
N GLY A 132 -4.57 4.92 6.53
CA GLY A 132 -4.51 4.32 7.86
C GLY A 132 -5.11 5.23 8.93
N ASN A 133 -4.85 4.91 10.20
CA ASN A 133 -5.38 5.71 11.30
C ASN A 133 -4.72 7.09 11.42
N HIS A 134 -3.48 7.23 10.95
CA HIS A 134 -2.79 8.51 10.92
C HIS A 134 -3.44 9.46 9.91
N GLU A 135 -3.62 9.06 8.67
CA GLU A 135 -4.27 9.88 7.63
C GLU A 135 -5.73 10.17 7.97
N THR A 136 -6.49 9.18 8.45
CA THR A 136 -7.89 9.41 8.86
C THR A 136 -8.00 10.36 10.05
N SER A 137 -7.01 10.41 10.92
CA SER A 137 -6.91 11.38 12.01
C SER A 137 -6.72 12.81 11.49
N ILE A 138 -5.90 12.98 10.46
CA ILE A 138 -5.69 14.27 9.79
C ILE A 138 -6.97 14.71 9.07
N THR A 139 -7.62 13.81 8.34
CA THR A 139 -8.90 14.13 7.67
C THR A 139 -9.94 14.62 8.66
N LYS A 140 -10.07 13.98 9.83
CA LYS A 140 -11.03 14.37 10.87
C LYS A 140 -10.71 15.71 11.55
N ARG A 141 -9.43 16.07 11.69
CA ARG A 141 -9.01 17.24 12.44
C ARG A 141 -8.70 18.47 11.58
N HIS A 142 -8.28 18.25 10.35
CA HIS A 142 -7.76 19.28 9.46
C HIS A 142 -8.52 19.35 8.12
N GLU A 143 -9.57 18.54 7.95
CA GLU A 143 -10.42 18.53 6.75
C GLU A 143 -9.60 18.39 5.45
N THR A 144 -8.49 17.65 5.52
CA THR A 144 -7.63 17.37 4.37
C THR A 144 -7.28 15.89 4.31
N ASP A 145 -7.39 15.31 3.12
CA ASP A 145 -7.04 13.92 2.85
C ASP A 145 -5.62 13.84 2.29
N LEU A 146 -4.67 13.38 3.13
CA LEU A 146 -3.27 13.25 2.74
C LEU A 146 -3.07 12.15 1.70
N THR A 147 -3.87 11.08 1.76
CA THR A 147 -3.77 9.95 0.84
C THR A 147 -4.17 10.39 -0.58
N GLU A 148 -5.32 11.06 -0.71
CA GLU A 148 -5.77 11.62 -2.00
C GLU A 148 -4.78 12.65 -2.54
N ARG A 149 -4.31 13.58 -1.71
CA ARG A 149 -3.34 14.61 -2.12
C ARG A 149 -2.03 13.99 -2.60
N PHE A 150 -1.58 12.93 -1.95
CA PHE A 150 -0.38 12.22 -2.37
C PHE A 150 -0.63 11.45 -3.68
N ALA A 151 -1.75 10.74 -3.81
CA ALA A 151 -2.13 10.08 -5.05
C ALA A 151 -2.18 11.04 -6.25
N GLU A 152 -2.80 12.21 -6.07
CA GLU A 152 -2.81 13.28 -7.08
C GLU A 152 -1.40 13.75 -7.45
N SER A 153 -0.53 13.91 -6.45
CA SER A 153 0.85 14.33 -6.69
C SER A 153 1.62 13.32 -7.52
N MET A 154 1.47 12.03 -7.23
CA MET A 154 2.07 10.93 -7.99
C MET A 154 1.55 10.86 -9.42
N GLY A 155 0.25 11.10 -9.60
CA GLY A 155 -0.40 11.09 -10.92
C GLY A 155 0.09 12.15 -11.88
N ARG A 156 0.61 13.27 -11.38
CA ARG A 156 1.19 14.34 -12.24
C ARG A 156 2.38 13.84 -13.05
N SER A 157 3.13 12.89 -12.53
CA SER A 157 4.30 12.32 -13.21
C SER A 157 3.96 11.28 -14.27
N ILE A 158 2.77 10.65 -14.21
CA ILE A 158 2.44 9.48 -15.02
C ILE A 158 1.13 9.56 -15.82
N ASN A 159 0.46 10.70 -15.80
CA ASN A 159 -0.87 10.89 -16.43
C ASN A 159 -1.95 9.91 -15.92
N GLY A 160 -1.92 9.56 -14.64
CA GLY A 160 -2.92 8.70 -14.02
C GLY A 160 -2.64 8.56 -12.53
N ASN A 161 -3.64 8.77 -11.68
CA ASN A 161 -3.45 8.67 -10.24
C ASN A 161 -3.49 7.21 -9.79
N PRO A 162 -2.69 6.83 -8.79
CA PRO A 162 -2.95 5.62 -8.02
C PRO A 162 -4.39 5.65 -7.48
N LEU A 163 -5.03 4.49 -7.45
CA LEU A 163 -6.40 4.41 -6.95
C LEU A 163 -6.38 4.51 -5.42
N VAL A 164 -7.24 5.37 -4.87
CA VAL A 164 -7.39 5.52 -3.43
C VAL A 164 -8.63 4.75 -2.94
N GLY A 165 -8.43 3.84 -2.01
CA GLY A 165 -9.46 3.04 -1.38
C GLY A 165 -9.91 3.57 -0.02
N ALA A 166 -10.82 2.84 0.65
CA ALA A 166 -11.22 3.08 2.02
C ALA A 166 -10.22 2.49 3.02
N TYR A 167 -10.47 2.66 4.32
CA TYR A 167 -9.67 2.09 5.42
C TYR A 167 -9.60 0.57 5.39
N SER A 168 -10.62 -0.06 4.82
CA SER A 168 -10.71 -1.49 4.56
C SER A 168 -11.49 -1.73 3.27
N GLY A 169 -11.29 -2.86 2.64
CA GLY A 169 -12.01 -3.20 1.42
C GLY A 169 -11.47 -4.44 0.73
N TYR A 170 -11.90 -4.61 -0.51
CA TYR A 170 -11.60 -5.77 -1.32
C TYR A 170 -10.89 -5.36 -2.61
N ILE A 171 -9.90 -6.13 -2.99
CA ILE A 171 -9.26 -6.05 -4.30
C ILE A 171 -9.39 -7.42 -4.97
N ARG A 172 -10.13 -7.46 -6.07
CA ARG A 172 -10.19 -8.64 -6.92
C ARG A 172 -9.09 -8.58 -7.98
N PHE A 173 -8.21 -9.55 -7.97
CA PHE A 173 -7.26 -9.78 -9.04
C PHE A 173 -7.91 -10.69 -10.08
N ARG A 174 -8.04 -10.23 -11.30
CA ARG A 174 -8.67 -10.98 -12.38
C ARG A 174 -7.71 -11.23 -13.50
N ALA A 175 -7.42 -12.50 -13.73
CA ALA A 175 -6.60 -12.96 -14.84
C ALA A 175 -7.46 -13.12 -16.10
N ILE A 176 -7.06 -12.48 -17.19
CA ILE A 176 -7.67 -12.63 -18.50
C ILE A 176 -6.63 -13.14 -19.50
N ARG A 177 -7.09 -13.86 -20.51
CA ARG A 177 -6.27 -14.23 -21.68
C ARG A 177 -6.24 -13.07 -22.68
N GLU A 178 -5.37 -13.16 -23.67
CA GLU A 178 -5.28 -12.16 -24.75
C GLU A 178 -6.59 -11.99 -25.53
N ASP A 179 -7.43 -13.05 -25.61
CA ASP A 179 -8.76 -13.01 -26.19
C ASP A 179 -9.82 -12.36 -25.29
N GLY A 180 -9.41 -11.87 -24.11
CA GLY A 180 -10.29 -11.21 -23.12
C GLY A 180 -11.08 -12.16 -22.21
N ILE A 181 -10.95 -13.47 -22.38
CA ILE A 181 -11.66 -14.44 -21.57
C ILE A 181 -10.99 -14.53 -20.18
N SER A 182 -11.81 -14.31 -19.12
CA SER A 182 -11.37 -14.51 -17.75
C SER A 182 -11.25 -16.01 -17.45
N PHE A 183 -10.12 -16.40 -16.82
CA PHE A 183 -9.92 -17.81 -16.44
C PHE A 183 -9.56 -18.01 -14.98
N GLY A 184 -9.43 -16.93 -14.21
CA GLY A 184 -9.18 -17.02 -12.78
C GLY A 184 -9.31 -15.68 -12.08
N SER A 185 -9.63 -15.75 -10.80
CA SER A 185 -9.62 -14.58 -9.93
C SER A 185 -9.20 -14.96 -8.52
N LEU A 186 -8.63 -13.99 -7.83
CA LEU A 186 -8.26 -14.07 -6.41
C LEU A 186 -8.79 -12.82 -5.74
N ILE A 187 -9.36 -12.96 -4.56
CA ILE A 187 -9.86 -11.85 -3.75
C ILE A 187 -8.91 -11.64 -2.58
N LEU A 188 -8.42 -10.42 -2.47
CA LEU A 188 -7.66 -9.93 -1.32
C LEU A 188 -8.58 -9.00 -0.52
N PHE A 189 -8.73 -9.24 0.77
CA PHE A 189 -9.30 -8.30 1.73
C PHE A 189 -8.16 -7.57 2.42
N TYR A 190 -8.25 -6.25 2.46
CA TYR A 190 -7.32 -5.42 3.22
C TYR A 190 -8.06 -4.67 4.32
N HIS A 191 -7.37 -4.47 5.43
CA HIS A 191 -7.81 -3.66 6.54
C HIS A 191 -6.57 -3.08 7.21
N HIS A 192 -6.49 -1.75 7.37
CA HIS A 192 -5.29 -1.18 7.98
C HIS A 192 -5.00 -1.76 9.37
N GLY A 193 -6.01 -2.13 10.10
CA GLY A 193 -5.89 -2.67 11.46
C GLY A 193 -6.49 -1.75 12.51
N TYR A 194 -6.50 -2.20 13.74
CA TYR A 194 -6.97 -1.46 14.91
C TYR A 194 -6.43 -2.05 16.21
N GLY A 195 -6.36 -1.22 17.25
CA GLY A 195 -5.90 -1.64 18.58
C GLY A 195 -4.40 -1.91 18.65
N GLY A 196 -3.93 -2.39 19.78
CA GLY A 196 -2.52 -2.75 19.97
C GLY A 196 -2.28 -4.25 19.88
N GLY A 197 -1.12 -4.65 19.37
CA GLY A 197 -0.61 -6.00 19.51
C GLY A 197 -0.16 -6.26 20.95
N GLY A 198 -0.74 -7.27 21.63
CA GLY A 198 -0.17 -7.70 22.91
C GLY A 198 1.21 -8.36 22.69
N PRO A 199 2.10 -8.36 23.70
CA PRO A 199 3.48 -8.86 23.54
C PRO A 199 3.57 -10.33 23.11
N VAL A 200 2.51 -11.12 23.32
CA VAL A 200 2.45 -12.53 22.94
C VAL A 200 1.75 -12.73 21.60
N THR A 201 0.69 -11.97 21.33
CA THR A 201 -0.20 -12.20 20.18
C THR A 201 0.15 -11.35 18.96
N ARG A 202 0.90 -10.27 19.16
CA ARG A 202 1.44 -9.40 18.11
C ARG A 202 0.46 -9.05 16.96
N GLY A 203 -0.81 -8.87 17.27
CA GLY A 203 -1.85 -8.56 16.27
C GLY A 203 -2.35 -9.75 15.43
N VAL A 204 -1.70 -10.91 15.48
CA VAL A 204 -2.07 -12.11 14.69
C VAL A 204 -3.51 -12.56 14.94
N ILE A 205 -3.96 -12.53 16.21
CA ILE A 205 -5.31 -12.99 16.57
C ILE A 205 -6.40 -12.18 15.84
N GLN A 206 -6.23 -10.88 15.70
CA GLN A 206 -7.25 -10.03 15.06
C GLN A 206 -7.40 -10.42 13.58
N THR A 207 -6.28 -10.56 12.87
CA THR A 207 -6.31 -10.93 11.45
C THR A 207 -6.76 -12.36 11.25
N ASN A 208 -6.37 -13.28 12.12
CA ASN A 208 -6.87 -14.66 12.08
C ASN A 208 -8.39 -14.72 12.29
N ARG A 209 -8.94 -13.91 13.19
CA ARG A 209 -10.41 -13.79 13.34
C ARG A 209 -11.07 -13.24 12.08
N MET A 210 -10.46 -12.24 11.41
CA MET A 210 -10.99 -11.74 10.14
C MET A 210 -11.10 -12.85 9.09
N SER A 211 -10.11 -13.73 8.97
CA SER A 211 -10.15 -14.85 8.03
C SER A 211 -11.29 -15.83 8.29
N VAL A 212 -11.74 -15.95 9.53
CA VAL A 212 -12.90 -16.79 9.89
C VAL A 212 -14.23 -16.14 9.51
N TYR A 213 -14.33 -14.80 9.66
CA TYR A 213 -15.57 -14.07 9.35
C TYR A 213 -15.74 -13.72 7.87
N LEU A 214 -14.66 -13.79 7.10
CA LEU A 214 -14.62 -13.42 5.69
C LEU A 214 -14.39 -14.66 4.83
N PRO A 215 -15.45 -15.36 4.40
CA PRO A 215 -15.31 -16.64 3.70
C PRO A 215 -14.81 -16.50 2.25
N ASP A 216 -14.96 -15.31 1.63
CA ASP A 216 -14.66 -15.13 0.22
C ASP A 216 -13.19 -14.81 -0.10
N PRO A 217 -12.44 -14.00 0.70
CA PRO A 217 -11.06 -13.68 0.40
C PRO A 217 -10.12 -14.88 0.57
N GLN A 218 -9.21 -15.05 -0.39
CA GLN A 218 -8.11 -16.01 -0.29
C GLN A 218 -6.88 -15.42 0.40
N ILE A 219 -6.80 -14.08 0.46
CA ILE A 219 -5.73 -13.35 1.14
C ILE A 219 -6.34 -12.28 2.04
N VAL A 220 -5.90 -12.22 3.29
CA VAL A 220 -6.22 -11.14 4.23
C VAL A 220 -4.94 -10.41 4.60
N VAL A 221 -4.93 -9.08 4.41
CA VAL A 221 -3.80 -8.21 4.73
C VAL A 221 -4.19 -7.24 5.83
N SER A 222 -3.33 -7.09 6.82
CA SER A 222 -3.50 -6.13 7.91
C SER A 222 -2.19 -5.42 8.21
N GLY A 223 -2.25 -4.13 8.52
CA GLY A 223 -1.16 -3.29 9.00
C GLY A 223 -1.30 -2.94 10.49
N HIS A 224 -0.85 -1.72 10.86
CA HIS A 224 -1.04 -1.05 12.16
C HIS A 224 -0.19 -1.58 13.33
N THR A 225 0.07 -2.87 13.41
CA THR A 225 0.74 -3.46 14.58
C THR A 225 2.27 -3.46 14.49
N HIS A 226 2.82 -3.08 13.34
CA HIS A 226 4.26 -3.05 13.02
C HIS A 226 4.97 -4.39 13.22
N ASP A 227 4.24 -5.48 13.20
CA ASP A 227 4.75 -6.85 13.27
C ASP A 227 4.65 -7.54 11.90
N SER A 228 5.61 -8.39 11.58
CA SER A 228 5.60 -9.17 10.34
C SER A 228 5.29 -10.63 10.61
N TRP A 229 4.24 -11.14 9.99
CA TRP A 229 3.86 -12.55 10.06
C TRP A 229 3.07 -12.98 8.83
N VAL A 230 3.10 -14.28 8.53
CA VAL A 230 2.24 -14.93 7.55
C VAL A 230 1.65 -16.17 8.21
N VAL A 231 0.35 -16.27 8.23
CA VAL A 231 -0.37 -17.41 8.80
C VAL A 231 -1.18 -18.07 7.68
N PRO A 232 -0.81 -19.27 7.24
CA PRO A 232 -1.69 -20.09 6.40
C PRO A 232 -2.93 -20.53 7.20
N VAL A 233 -4.09 -20.43 6.61
CA VAL A 233 -5.38 -20.85 7.17
C VAL A 233 -6.08 -21.85 6.26
#